data_d27705016338a8b7e854da28130ccaae
#
_entry.id   d27705016338a8b7e854da28130ccaae
#
_cell.length_a   1.000
_cell.length_b   1.000
_cell.length_c   1.000
_cell.angle_alpha   90.00
_cell.angle_beta   90.00
_cell.angle_gamma   90.00
#
_symmetry.space_group_name_H-M   'P 1'
#
loop_
_entity.id
_entity.type
_entity.pdbx_description
1 polymer ?
#
loop_
_entity_poly.entity_id
_entity_poly.type
_entity_poly.pdbx_seq_one_letter_code
_entity_poly.pdbx_strand_id
1 'polypeptide(L)'
;NIVPWQLLAARKGIAIKVIPMNDKGELLLDEYEKLFSERTKIVSVVHVSNVLGTVNPVKEMIATAHAHGVPCLIDAAQSIPHMKVDVQELDADFLVFSAHKIYGPTGVGVLYGKEEWLDRLPPYQGGGEMIQHVSFEKTIFNELPFKFEAGTPDYIGTTGLAKALDYVNGHGIEQI
;
A
#
# COMPACT_ATOMS: atom_id res chain seq x y z
N ASN A 1 -3.48 10.90 -1.49
CA ASN A 1 -2.49 10.07 -0.76
C ASN A 1 -1.42 10.87 0.01
N ILE A 2 -1.32 12.20 -0.16
CA ILE A 2 -0.25 12.99 0.48
C ILE A 2 -0.43 13.20 1.99
N VAL A 3 -1.66 13.27 2.50
CA VAL A 3 -1.95 13.68 3.89
C VAL A 3 -1.28 12.79 4.95
N PRO A 4 -1.29 11.44 4.86
CA PRO A 4 -0.59 10.59 5.83
C PRO A 4 0.91 10.90 5.90
N TRP A 5 1.53 11.20 4.75
CA TRP A 5 2.94 11.58 4.67
C TRP A 5 3.22 12.94 5.28
N GLN A 6 2.32 13.91 5.10
CA GLN A 6 2.42 15.23 5.73
C GLN A 6 2.32 15.12 7.26
N LEU A 7 1.41 14.30 7.77
CA LEU A 7 1.29 14.04 9.20
C LEU A 7 2.56 13.37 9.77
N LEU A 8 3.12 12.42 9.05
CA LEU A 8 4.38 11.77 9.42
C LEU A 8 5.54 12.76 9.37
N ALA A 9 5.60 13.58 8.32
CA ALA A 9 6.64 14.60 8.14
C ALA A 9 6.65 15.59 9.31
N ALA A 10 5.49 16.06 9.72
CA ALA A 10 5.35 16.97 10.85
C ALA A 10 5.85 16.36 12.18
N ARG A 11 5.67 15.05 12.37
CA ARG A 11 6.10 14.34 13.59
C ARG A 11 7.58 13.97 13.60
N LYS A 12 8.15 13.65 12.44
CA LYS A 12 9.50 13.06 12.31
C LYS A 12 10.52 13.99 11.64
N GLY A 13 10.11 15.17 11.18
CA GLY A 13 11.01 16.11 10.48
C GLY A 13 11.52 15.58 9.14
N ILE A 14 10.75 14.72 8.49
CA ILE A 14 11.12 14.23 7.15
C ILE A 14 10.66 15.19 6.06
N ALA A 15 11.41 15.25 4.97
CA ALA A 15 11.06 16.02 3.78
C ALA A 15 10.23 15.18 2.81
N ILE A 16 9.18 15.78 2.26
CA ILE A 16 8.39 15.21 1.17
C ILE A 16 8.81 15.91 -0.11
N LYS A 17 9.20 15.11 -1.11
CA LYS A 17 9.40 15.58 -2.48
C LYS A 17 8.24 15.11 -3.33
N VAL A 18 7.65 16.02 -4.08
CA VAL A 18 6.50 15.73 -4.94
C VAL A 18 6.98 15.52 -6.36
N ILE A 19 6.56 14.43 -6.99
CA ILE A 19 6.84 14.16 -8.40
C ILE A 19 6.00 15.15 -9.22
N PRO A 20 6.63 15.99 -10.07
CA PRO A 20 5.88 16.93 -10.90
C PRO A 20 5.05 16.20 -11.95
N MET A 21 3.98 16.85 -12.39
CA MET A 21 3.14 16.38 -13.50
C MET A 21 2.98 17.48 -14.56
N ASN A 22 2.66 17.08 -15.78
CA ASN A 22 2.34 17.98 -16.87
C ASN A 22 0.88 18.43 -16.83
N ASP A 23 0.49 19.31 -17.76
CA ASP A 23 -0.89 19.84 -17.87
C ASP A 23 -1.94 18.75 -18.22
N LYS A 24 -1.51 17.57 -18.67
CA LYS A 24 -2.37 16.41 -18.92
C LYS A 24 -2.55 15.53 -17.67
N GLY A 25 -1.88 15.84 -16.58
CA GLY A 25 -1.89 15.06 -15.34
C GLY A 25 -1.01 13.80 -15.38
N GLU A 26 -0.05 13.73 -16.30
CA GLU A 26 0.94 12.64 -16.40
C GLU A 26 2.16 12.99 -15.58
N LEU A 27 2.69 12.04 -14.82
CA LEU A 27 3.90 12.23 -14.02
C LEU A 27 5.14 12.37 -14.92
N LEU A 28 6.01 13.33 -14.60
CA LEU A 28 7.25 13.57 -15.33
C LEU A 28 8.34 12.61 -14.82
N LEU A 29 8.57 11.51 -15.53
CA LEU A 29 9.49 10.45 -15.09
C LEU A 29 10.94 10.90 -15.05
N ASP A 30 11.36 11.77 -15.98
CA ASP A 30 12.72 12.37 -15.98
C ASP A 30 12.97 13.22 -14.72
N GLU A 31 11.91 13.90 -14.24
CA GLU A 31 12.00 14.67 -12.99
C GLU A 31 11.91 13.75 -11.76
N TYR A 32 11.11 12.66 -11.85
CA TYR A 32 11.02 11.66 -10.80
C TYR A 32 12.40 11.06 -10.47
N GLU A 33 13.18 10.68 -11.48
CA GLU A 33 14.52 10.11 -11.30
C GLU A 33 15.47 11.10 -10.58
N LYS A 34 15.38 12.40 -10.87
CA LYS A 34 16.18 13.44 -10.22
C LYS A 34 15.84 13.67 -8.73
N LEU A 35 14.69 13.17 -8.26
CA LEU A 35 14.30 13.34 -6.87
C LEU A 35 15.03 12.40 -5.91
N PHE A 36 15.66 11.32 -6.42
CA PHE A 36 16.36 10.36 -5.58
C PHE A 36 17.65 10.95 -4.98
N SER A 37 17.98 10.47 -3.80
CA SER A 37 19.23 10.74 -3.09
C SER A 37 19.44 9.65 -2.04
N GLU A 38 20.60 9.58 -1.41
CA GLU A 38 20.90 8.66 -0.30
C GLU A 38 19.93 8.80 0.89
N ARG A 39 19.22 9.92 0.97
CA ARG A 39 18.22 10.21 1.99
C ARG A 39 16.82 9.73 1.62
N THR A 40 16.57 9.33 0.38
CA THR A 40 15.26 8.80 -0.04
C THR A 40 15.00 7.47 0.64
N LYS A 41 13.83 7.33 1.28
CA LYS A 41 13.50 6.16 2.09
C LYS A 41 12.34 5.35 1.55
N ILE A 42 11.43 5.99 0.82
CA ILE A 42 10.28 5.33 0.23
C ILE A 42 9.72 6.19 -0.91
N VAL A 43 9.22 5.56 -1.92
CA VAL A 43 8.35 6.17 -2.94
C VAL A 43 6.93 5.76 -2.64
N SER A 44 5.99 6.71 -2.72
CA SER A 44 4.56 6.41 -2.61
C SER A 44 3.82 7.06 -3.77
N VAL A 45 3.13 6.26 -4.57
CA VAL A 45 2.44 6.72 -5.77
C VAL A 45 1.09 6.03 -5.93
N VAL A 46 0.10 6.75 -6.48
CA VAL A 46 -1.18 6.15 -6.87
C VAL A 46 -1.02 5.42 -8.21
N HIS A 47 -1.61 4.24 -8.34
CA HIS A 47 -1.62 3.52 -9.62
C HIS A 47 -2.55 4.21 -10.63
N VAL A 48 -3.77 4.52 -10.20
CA VAL A 48 -4.75 5.26 -11.00
C VAL A 48 -5.24 6.47 -10.20
N SER A 49 -5.23 7.64 -10.81
CA SER A 49 -5.72 8.88 -10.17
C SER A 49 -7.24 8.84 -9.99
N ASN A 50 -7.71 9.10 -8.77
CA ASN A 50 -9.13 9.22 -8.48
C ASN A 50 -9.76 10.53 -9.01
N VAL A 51 -8.95 11.49 -9.43
CA VAL A 51 -9.41 12.79 -9.92
C VAL A 51 -9.38 12.84 -11.45
N LEU A 52 -8.26 12.39 -12.04
CA LEU A 52 -8.01 12.52 -13.48
C LEU A 52 -8.22 11.21 -14.24
N GLY A 53 -8.24 10.05 -13.57
CA GLY A 53 -8.26 8.75 -14.21
C GLY A 53 -6.93 8.36 -14.87
N THR A 54 -5.90 9.18 -14.75
CA THR A 54 -4.57 8.89 -15.29
C THR A 54 -4.03 7.59 -14.69
N VAL A 55 -3.62 6.66 -15.53
CA VAL A 55 -2.93 5.43 -15.14
C VAL A 55 -1.42 5.72 -15.14
N ASN A 56 -0.81 5.67 -13.97
CA ASN A 56 0.62 5.91 -13.83
C ASN A 56 1.42 4.64 -14.18
N PRO A 57 2.60 4.77 -14.80
CA PRO A 57 3.46 3.65 -15.18
C PRO A 57 4.21 3.08 -13.97
N VAL A 58 3.45 2.55 -12.98
CA VAL A 58 4.00 2.15 -11.67
C VAL A 58 5.07 1.07 -11.76
N LYS A 59 4.98 0.16 -12.75
CA LYS A 59 6.01 -0.88 -12.95
C LYS A 59 7.38 -0.26 -13.27
N GLU A 60 7.41 0.73 -14.15
CA GLU A 60 8.62 1.47 -14.49
C GLU A 60 9.13 2.30 -13.30
N MET A 61 8.20 2.94 -12.59
CA MET A 61 8.54 3.72 -11.40
C MET A 61 9.11 2.86 -10.27
N ILE A 62 8.59 1.65 -10.07
CA ILE A 62 9.13 0.68 -9.11
C ILE A 62 10.55 0.26 -9.52
N ALA A 63 10.75 -0.09 -10.80
CA ALA A 63 12.07 -0.47 -11.30
C ALA A 63 13.11 0.64 -11.09
N THR A 64 12.75 1.90 -11.35
CA THR A 64 13.61 3.07 -11.08
C THR A 64 13.91 3.19 -9.58
N ALA A 65 12.91 3.08 -8.71
CA ALA A 65 13.12 3.15 -7.26
C ALA A 65 14.04 2.04 -6.76
N HIS A 66 13.84 0.81 -7.24
CA HIS A 66 14.68 -0.35 -6.89
C HIS A 66 16.13 -0.18 -7.36
N ALA A 67 16.37 0.44 -8.52
CA ALA A 67 17.72 0.76 -8.98
C ALA A 67 18.45 1.71 -8.01
N HIS A 68 17.71 2.51 -7.24
CA HIS A 68 18.22 3.37 -6.15
C HIS A 68 18.14 2.72 -4.76
N GLY A 69 17.75 1.45 -4.65
CA GLY A 69 17.60 0.73 -3.37
C GLY A 69 16.45 1.24 -2.51
N VAL A 70 15.40 1.82 -3.11
CA VAL A 70 14.27 2.47 -2.43
C VAL A 70 12.99 1.65 -2.64
N PRO A 71 12.27 1.27 -1.58
CA PRO A 71 11.01 0.56 -1.68
C PRO A 71 9.87 1.46 -2.17
N CYS A 72 8.87 0.83 -2.83
CA CYS A 72 7.68 1.49 -3.35
C CYS A 72 6.40 1.03 -2.66
N LEU A 73 5.56 2.00 -2.29
CA LEU A 73 4.18 1.79 -1.88
C LEU A 73 3.24 2.26 -2.99
N ILE A 74 2.41 1.35 -3.47
CA ILE A 74 1.42 1.59 -4.52
C ILE A 74 0.03 1.73 -3.90
N ASP A 75 -0.59 2.88 -4.10
CA ASP A 75 -2.00 3.07 -3.79
C ASP A 75 -2.84 2.55 -4.97
N ALA A 76 -3.40 1.36 -4.79
CA ALA A 76 -4.20 0.68 -5.80
C ALA A 76 -5.71 0.90 -5.60
N ALA A 77 -6.10 1.87 -4.77
CA ALA A 77 -7.51 2.09 -4.43
C ALA A 77 -8.42 2.31 -5.65
N GLN A 78 -7.89 2.86 -6.74
CA GLN A 78 -8.65 3.05 -7.98
C GLN A 78 -8.28 2.05 -9.08
N SER A 79 -7.15 1.37 -9.00
CA SER A 79 -6.80 0.36 -10.00
C SER A 79 -7.48 -0.99 -9.72
N ILE A 80 -7.54 -1.40 -8.45
CA ILE A 80 -8.05 -2.74 -8.08
C ILE A 80 -9.48 -3.03 -8.57
N PRO A 81 -10.43 -2.05 -8.61
CA PRO A 81 -11.77 -2.30 -9.12
C PRO A 81 -11.91 -2.27 -10.65
N HIS A 82 -10.87 -1.83 -11.40
CA HIS A 82 -10.99 -1.52 -12.82
C HIS A 82 -9.99 -2.26 -13.70
N MET A 83 -8.97 -2.87 -13.13
CA MET A 83 -7.95 -3.57 -13.90
C MET A 83 -7.31 -4.68 -13.09
N LYS A 84 -6.75 -5.68 -13.77
CA LYS A 84 -5.95 -6.71 -13.12
C LYS A 84 -4.70 -6.07 -12.50
N VAL A 85 -4.51 -6.29 -11.21
CA VAL A 85 -3.31 -5.87 -10.47
C VAL A 85 -2.63 -7.10 -9.91
N ASP A 86 -1.40 -7.35 -10.35
CA ASP A 86 -0.58 -8.46 -9.90
C ASP A 86 0.66 -7.90 -9.19
N VAL A 87 0.73 -8.08 -7.88
CA VAL A 87 1.80 -7.52 -7.03
C VAL A 87 3.17 -8.11 -7.35
N GLN A 88 3.21 -9.37 -7.80
CA GLN A 88 4.46 -10.04 -8.17
C GLN A 88 4.95 -9.54 -9.53
N GLU A 89 4.03 -9.38 -10.50
CA GLU A 89 4.38 -8.81 -11.80
C GLU A 89 4.83 -7.35 -11.71
N LEU A 90 4.23 -6.57 -10.81
CA LEU A 90 4.63 -5.19 -10.53
C LEU A 90 5.92 -5.11 -9.73
N ASP A 91 6.26 -6.15 -8.99
CA ASP A 91 7.34 -6.18 -8.00
C ASP A 91 7.15 -5.11 -6.89
N ALA A 92 5.89 -4.82 -6.52
CA ALA A 92 5.57 -3.83 -5.51
C ALA A 92 6.04 -4.28 -4.12
N ASP A 93 6.69 -3.38 -3.36
CA ASP A 93 7.09 -3.67 -1.98
C ASP A 93 5.91 -3.58 -1.03
N PHE A 94 5.03 -2.60 -1.27
CA PHE A 94 3.77 -2.43 -0.56
C PHE A 94 2.66 -2.06 -1.54
N LEU A 95 1.45 -2.54 -1.28
CA LEU A 95 0.26 -2.16 -2.02
C LEU A 95 -0.92 -2.03 -1.08
N VAL A 96 -1.72 -0.98 -1.27
CA VAL A 96 -2.90 -0.71 -0.41
C VAL A 96 -4.15 -0.49 -1.24
N PHE A 97 -5.29 -0.97 -0.72
CA PHE A 97 -6.61 -0.64 -1.25
C PHE A 97 -7.69 -0.78 -0.19
N SER A 98 -8.89 -0.30 -0.51
CA SER A 98 -10.07 -0.38 0.37
C SER A 98 -11.12 -1.30 -0.23
N ALA A 99 -11.70 -2.18 0.59
CA ALA A 99 -12.67 -3.18 0.16
C ALA A 99 -13.93 -2.58 -0.50
N HIS A 100 -14.43 -1.44 0.02
CA HIS A 100 -15.64 -0.80 -0.52
C HIS A 100 -15.49 -0.29 -1.96
N LYS A 101 -14.27 -0.20 -2.49
CA LYS A 101 -14.02 0.18 -3.87
C LYS A 101 -14.06 -1.02 -4.84
N ILE A 102 -13.96 -2.23 -4.31
CA ILE A 102 -14.06 -3.48 -5.09
C ILE A 102 -15.28 -4.30 -4.64
N TYR A 103 -16.43 -3.63 -4.53
CA TYR A 103 -17.73 -4.22 -4.17
C TYR A 103 -17.81 -4.84 -2.77
N GLY A 104 -16.75 -4.72 -1.97
CA GLY A 104 -16.70 -5.19 -0.59
C GLY A 104 -17.33 -4.21 0.40
N PRO A 105 -17.41 -4.59 1.68
CA PRO A 105 -17.96 -3.74 2.72
C PRO A 105 -17.06 -2.55 3.05
N THR A 106 -17.63 -1.52 3.67
CA THR A 106 -16.91 -0.43 4.31
C THR A 106 -16.16 -0.93 5.56
N GLY A 107 -15.13 -0.18 5.99
CA GLY A 107 -14.38 -0.51 7.22
C GLY A 107 -13.23 -1.49 7.03
N VAL A 108 -13.15 -2.18 5.88
CA VAL A 108 -12.06 -3.11 5.56
C VAL A 108 -11.07 -2.47 4.59
N GLY A 109 -9.80 -2.58 4.90
CA GLY A 109 -8.69 -2.23 4.02
C GLY A 109 -7.66 -3.36 3.96
N VAL A 110 -6.91 -3.40 2.89
CA VAL A 110 -5.86 -4.40 2.67
C VAL A 110 -4.52 -3.70 2.50
N LEU A 111 -3.52 -4.18 3.22
CA LEU A 111 -2.11 -3.89 3.00
C LEU A 111 -1.42 -5.18 2.57
N TYR A 112 -0.90 -5.21 1.36
CA TYR A 112 0.11 -6.16 0.94
C TYR A 112 1.49 -5.58 1.24
N GLY A 113 2.41 -6.42 1.67
CA GLY A 113 3.83 -6.08 1.80
C GLY A 113 4.69 -7.31 1.53
N LYS A 114 5.87 -7.11 0.92
CA LYS A 114 6.89 -8.17 0.84
C LYS A 114 7.30 -8.57 2.25
N GLU A 115 7.43 -9.87 2.49
CA GLU A 115 7.73 -10.45 3.81
C GLU A 115 8.96 -9.80 4.46
N GLU A 116 10.03 -9.62 3.70
CA GLU A 116 11.27 -8.98 4.19
C GLU A 116 11.06 -7.57 4.78
N TRP A 117 10.13 -6.80 4.22
CA TRP A 117 9.79 -5.49 4.74
C TRP A 117 8.89 -5.58 5.96
N LEU A 118 7.89 -6.46 5.92
CA LEU A 118 6.98 -6.65 7.06
C LEU A 118 7.72 -7.18 8.28
N ASP A 119 8.68 -8.08 8.12
CA ASP A 119 9.51 -8.59 9.21
C ASP A 119 10.34 -7.49 9.89
N ARG A 120 10.84 -6.54 9.12
CA ARG A 120 11.66 -5.43 9.61
C ARG A 120 10.86 -4.32 10.29
N LEU A 121 9.58 -4.17 9.92
CA LEU A 121 8.73 -3.12 10.49
C LEU A 121 8.27 -3.49 11.90
N PRO A 122 8.19 -2.53 12.83
CA PRO A 122 7.54 -2.74 14.11
C PRO A 122 6.03 -2.89 13.94
N PRO A 123 5.32 -3.50 14.91
CA PRO A 123 3.87 -3.47 14.92
C PRO A 123 3.33 -2.04 14.88
N TYR A 124 2.22 -1.84 14.19
CA TYR A 124 1.57 -0.53 14.10
C TYR A 124 0.72 -0.21 15.35
N GLN A 125 0.01 -1.21 15.87
CA GLN A 125 -0.86 -1.11 17.03
C GLN A 125 -0.58 -2.26 18.00
N GLY A 126 -0.94 -2.09 19.27
CA GLY A 126 -0.90 -3.14 20.29
C GLY A 126 -2.31 -3.61 20.62
N GLY A 127 -2.47 -4.92 20.87
CA GLY A 127 -3.74 -5.54 21.23
C GLY A 127 -3.60 -7.05 21.44
N GLY A 128 -4.71 -7.76 21.57
CA GLY A 128 -4.74 -9.21 21.55
C GLY A 128 -4.30 -9.77 20.20
N GLU A 129 -4.07 -11.07 20.14
CA GLU A 129 -3.70 -11.87 18.95
C GLU A 129 -2.31 -11.55 18.37
N MET A 130 -1.86 -10.29 18.38
CA MET A 130 -0.56 -9.88 17.83
C MET A 130 0.61 -10.14 18.78
N ILE A 131 0.37 -10.73 19.95
CA ILE A 131 1.34 -11.01 21.02
C ILE A 131 1.58 -12.53 21.09
N GLN A 132 2.85 -12.94 21.07
CA GLN A 132 3.23 -14.32 21.37
C GLN A 132 3.45 -14.50 22.89
N HIS A 133 4.13 -13.54 23.53
CA HIS A 133 4.41 -13.55 24.96
C HIS A 133 4.47 -12.12 25.50
N VAL A 134 3.95 -11.91 26.71
CA VAL A 134 4.04 -10.64 27.40
C VAL A 134 4.43 -10.84 28.86
N SER A 135 5.36 -10.00 29.34
CA SER A 135 5.69 -9.81 30.77
C SER A 135 5.70 -8.32 31.08
N PHE A 136 5.92 -7.97 32.36
CA PHE A 136 6.06 -6.56 32.74
C PHE A 136 7.29 -5.89 32.09
N GLU A 137 8.33 -6.67 31.77
CA GLU A 137 9.60 -6.18 31.22
C GLU A 137 9.67 -6.22 29.72
N LYS A 138 8.94 -7.16 29.06
CA LYS A 138 9.12 -7.44 27.63
C LYS A 138 7.85 -8.00 26.99
N THR A 139 7.62 -7.58 25.77
CA THR A 139 6.65 -8.18 24.83
C THR A 139 7.38 -8.82 23.68
N ILE A 140 6.99 -10.07 23.33
CA ILE A 140 7.37 -10.74 22.10
C ILE A 140 6.13 -10.75 21.21
N PHE A 141 6.28 -10.20 20.03
CA PHE A 141 5.20 -10.13 19.06
C PHE A 141 5.03 -11.45 18.29
N ASN A 142 3.85 -11.68 17.81
CA ASN A 142 3.53 -12.85 17.01
C ASN A 142 4.17 -12.75 15.62
N GLU A 143 4.16 -13.87 14.88
CA GLU A 143 4.64 -13.93 13.50
C GLU A 143 3.67 -13.24 12.54
N LEU A 144 4.10 -13.00 11.30
CA LEU A 144 3.24 -12.54 10.22
C LEU A 144 2.15 -13.57 9.90
N PRO A 145 0.94 -13.15 9.59
CA PRO A 145 0.44 -11.76 9.48
C PRO A 145 0.00 -11.17 10.81
N PHE A 146 -0.15 -11.96 11.88
CA PHE A 146 -0.74 -11.58 13.18
C PHE A 146 -0.02 -10.40 13.85
N LYS A 147 1.27 -10.22 13.61
CA LYS A 147 2.05 -9.07 14.09
C LYS A 147 1.41 -7.71 13.81
N PHE A 148 0.64 -7.59 12.74
CA PHE A 148 -0.05 -6.36 12.33
C PHE A 148 -1.56 -6.37 12.56
N GLU A 149 -2.09 -7.44 13.15
CA GLU A 149 -3.52 -7.64 13.37
C GLU A 149 -3.85 -7.55 14.87
N ALA A 150 -3.91 -6.31 15.38
CA ALA A 150 -4.14 -6.06 16.81
C ALA A 150 -5.63 -6.10 17.18
N GLY A 151 -6.00 -7.01 18.08
CA GLY A 151 -7.35 -7.20 18.56
C GLY A 151 -8.17 -8.15 17.69
N THR A 152 -9.43 -8.39 18.09
CA THR A 152 -10.35 -9.24 17.31
C THR A 152 -10.55 -8.67 15.90
N PRO A 153 -10.25 -9.43 14.84
CA PRO A 153 -10.40 -8.94 13.47
C PRO A 153 -11.87 -8.74 13.10
N ASP A 154 -12.12 -7.86 12.13
CA ASP A 154 -13.42 -7.71 11.50
C ASP A 154 -13.71 -8.91 10.58
N TYR A 155 -14.07 -10.06 11.19
CA TYR A 155 -14.37 -11.29 10.44
C TYR A 155 -15.65 -11.19 9.60
N ILE A 156 -16.58 -10.29 9.94
CA ILE A 156 -17.79 -10.05 9.15
C ILE A 156 -17.42 -9.31 7.86
N GLY A 157 -16.68 -8.20 7.98
CA GLY A 157 -16.25 -7.41 6.84
C GLY A 157 -15.28 -8.17 5.94
N THR A 158 -14.33 -8.92 6.51
CA THR A 158 -13.38 -9.73 5.72
C THR A 158 -14.06 -10.87 4.97
N THR A 159 -15.06 -11.52 5.57
CA THR A 159 -15.90 -12.51 4.88
C THR A 159 -16.70 -11.88 3.74
N GLY A 160 -17.23 -10.65 3.95
CA GLY A 160 -17.90 -9.87 2.91
C GLY A 160 -16.97 -9.53 1.76
N LEU A 161 -15.72 -9.12 2.06
CA LEU A 161 -14.71 -8.88 1.03
C LEU A 161 -14.38 -10.15 0.23
N ALA A 162 -14.23 -11.31 0.90
CA ALA A 162 -13.99 -12.57 0.21
C ALA A 162 -15.10 -12.88 -0.81
N LYS A 163 -16.36 -12.66 -0.44
CA LYS A 163 -17.50 -12.84 -1.35
C LYS A 163 -17.53 -11.84 -2.50
N ALA A 164 -17.12 -10.59 -2.26
CA ALA A 164 -16.97 -9.59 -3.31
C ALA A 164 -15.88 -10.00 -4.33
N LEU A 165 -14.76 -10.52 -3.84
CA LEU A 165 -13.68 -11.04 -4.71
C LEU A 165 -14.12 -12.26 -5.51
N ASP A 166 -14.87 -13.20 -4.91
CA ASP A 166 -15.49 -14.33 -5.63
C ASP A 166 -16.39 -13.83 -6.77
N TYR A 167 -17.20 -12.79 -6.51
CA TYR A 167 -18.08 -12.18 -7.51
C TYR A 167 -17.27 -11.56 -8.67
N VAL A 168 -16.28 -10.72 -8.37
CA VAL A 168 -15.42 -10.10 -9.37
C VAL A 168 -14.70 -11.16 -10.21
N ASN A 169 -14.14 -12.17 -9.57
CA ASN A 169 -13.45 -13.27 -10.26
C ASN A 169 -14.39 -14.08 -11.15
N GLY A 170 -15.64 -14.27 -10.72
CA GLY A 170 -16.66 -15.01 -11.48
C GLY A 170 -17.11 -14.30 -12.74
N HIS A 171 -17.08 -12.96 -12.76
CA HIS A 171 -17.42 -12.14 -13.93
C HIS A 171 -16.19 -11.80 -14.80
N GLY A 172 -15.02 -11.71 -14.19
CA GLY A 172 -13.81 -11.21 -14.81
C GLY A 172 -13.74 -9.68 -14.73
N ILE A 173 -12.65 -9.17 -14.19
CA ILE A 173 -12.44 -7.72 -13.96
C ILE A 173 -12.54 -6.89 -15.25
N GLU A 174 -12.25 -7.49 -16.40
CA GLU A 174 -12.28 -6.81 -17.70
C GLU A 174 -13.71 -6.61 -18.23
N GLN A 175 -14.72 -7.21 -17.57
CA GLN A 175 -16.14 -7.09 -17.96
C GLN A 175 -16.92 -6.17 -17.02
N ILE A 176 -16.27 -5.68 -15.99
CA ILE A 176 -16.80 -4.77 -14.98
C ILE A 176 -16.34 -3.34 -15.26
#